data_3d9cf1365fdb148e554abde6df0c9c9e
#
_entry.id   3d9cf1365fdb148e554abde6df0c9c9e
#
_cell.length_a   1.000
_cell.length_b   1.000
_cell.length_c   1.000
_cell.angle_alpha   90.00
_cell.angle_beta   90.00
_cell.angle_gamma   90.00
#
_symmetry.space_group_name_H-M   'P 1'
#
loop_
_entity.id
_entity.type
_entity.pdbx_description
1 polymer ?
#
loop_
_entity_poly.entity_id
_entity_poly.type
_entity_poly.pdbx_seq_one_letter_code
_entity_poly.pdbx_strand_id
1 'polypeptide(L)'
;ALRQLLNVCNTTTLANQTQPFSALPNCPFPGNTALGTFVPTGNSNNPLGYNSMSQAMLDFIGVDTTDTITYERSILGAFVAGDAFDLWGAGPIGFAAGVEYRQEELNSRVDAAKAAGDIFGFNAQESIQGRFDVFELYGEFTVPIISNQPFAHYLGFEGGYRFSDYSTGAGRTDTY
;
A
#
# COMPACT_ATOMS: atom_id res chain seq x y z
N ALA A 1 -13.96 -0.71 19.48
CA ALA A 1 -15.44 -0.71 19.45
C ALA A 1 -16.03 -1.61 20.53
N LEU A 2 -15.75 -2.91 20.59
CA LEU A 2 -16.30 -3.82 21.60
C LEU A 2 -15.88 -3.45 23.03
N ARG A 3 -14.64 -2.98 23.21
CA ARG A 3 -14.13 -2.47 24.49
C ARG A 3 -14.87 -1.20 24.93
N GLN A 4 -15.21 -0.35 23.99
CA GLN A 4 -15.97 0.87 24.23
C GLN A 4 -17.41 0.55 24.65
N LEU A 5 -18.05 -0.41 23.99
CA LEU A 5 -19.36 -0.95 24.39
C LEU A 5 -19.34 -1.53 25.80
N LEU A 6 -18.35 -2.34 26.11
CA LEU A 6 -18.20 -2.94 27.44
C LEU A 6 -17.89 -1.87 28.50
N ASN A 7 -17.13 -0.85 28.23
CA ASN A 7 -16.81 0.21 29.17
C ASN A 7 -17.98 1.14 29.44
N VAL A 8 -18.76 1.49 28.41
CA VAL A 8 -19.89 2.42 28.56
C VAL A 8 -21.07 1.76 29.27
N CYS A 9 -21.30 0.47 29.02
CA CYS A 9 -22.36 -0.26 29.70
C CYS A 9 -21.93 -0.89 31.05
N ASN A 10 -20.66 -0.85 31.38
CA ASN A 10 -20.07 -1.49 32.56
C ASN A 10 -19.51 -0.48 33.56
N THR A 11 -20.07 0.72 33.61
CA THR A 11 -19.65 1.77 34.54
C THR A 11 -20.03 1.48 35.99
N THR A 12 -20.87 0.50 36.19
CA THR A 12 -21.17 0.00 37.52
C THR A 12 -20.49 -1.33 37.69
N THR A 13 -19.67 -1.45 38.68
CA THR A 13 -18.96 -2.67 39.04
C THR A 13 -19.83 -3.90 38.90
N LEU A 14 -19.38 -4.87 38.15
CA LEU A 14 -20.01 -6.19 37.95
C LEU A 14 -20.51 -6.85 39.25
N ALA A 15 -20.02 -6.39 40.39
CA ALA A 15 -20.38 -6.93 41.73
C ALA A 15 -21.74 -6.48 42.26
N ASN A 16 -22.34 -5.43 41.68
CA ASN A 16 -23.60 -4.86 42.24
C ASN A 16 -24.68 -4.64 41.17
N GLN A 17 -24.72 -5.45 40.14
CA GLN A 17 -25.72 -5.30 39.09
C GLN A 17 -27.10 -5.82 39.51
N THR A 18 -27.80 -4.98 40.19
CA THR A 18 -29.24 -5.14 40.45
C THR A 18 -30.09 -4.32 39.46
N GLN A 19 -29.46 -3.53 38.58
CA GLN A 19 -30.19 -2.68 37.65
C GLN A 19 -30.19 -3.26 36.24
N PRO A 20 -31.30 -3.20 35.50
CA PRO A 20 -31.34 -3.62 34.13
C PRO A 20 -30.47 -2.73 33.25
N PHE A 21 -29.87 -3.31 32.21
CA PHE A 21 -29.01 -2.59 31.25
C PHE A 21 -29.65 -1.35 30.64
N SER A 22 -30.98 -1.36 30.50
CA SER A 22 -31.75 -0.22 30.00
C SER A 22 -31.76 0.99 30.93
N ALA A 23 -31.41 0.83 32.19
CA ALA A 23 -31.36 1.91 33.17
C ALA A 23 -29.97 2.54 33.30
N LEU A 24 -28.97 2.04 32.59
CA LEU A 24 -27.63 2.63 32.58
C LEU A 24 -27.59 3.84 31.65
N PRO A 25 -27.13 4.99 32.15
CA PRO A 25 -26.96 6.16 31.30
C PRO A 25 -25.97 5.85 30.16
N ASN A 26 -26.33 6.22 28.96
CA ASN A 26 -25.55 6.02 27.73
C ASN A 26 -25.41 4.56 27.23
N CYS A 27 -26.23 3.65 27.72
CA CYS A 27 -26.27 2.32 27.09
C CYS A 27 -27.19 2.35 25.87
N PRO A 28 -26.71 2.08 24.65
CA PRO A 28 -27.52 2.15 23.44
C PRO A 28 -28.49 0.97 23.27
N PHE A 29 -28.61 0.11 24.30
CA PHE A 29 -29.47 -1.06 24.25
C PHE A 29 -30.79 -0.76 24.98
N PRO A 30 -31.85 -0.41 24.25
CA PRO A 30 -33.14 -0.20 24.88
C PRO A 30 -33.73 -1.53 25.36
N GLY A 31 -33.95 -1.59 26.66
CA GLY A 31 -34.83 -2.57 27.25
C GLY A 31 -34.30 -3.97 27.38
N ASN A 32 -33.60 -4.21 28.41
CA ASN A 32 -33.44 -5.48 29.03
C ASN A 32 -32.03 -5.82 29.43
N THR A 33 -31.86 -6.09 30.56
CA THR A 33 -32.00 -7.14 31.52
C THR A 33 -30.67 -7.35 32.23
N ALA A 34 -30.74 -7.85 33.42
CA ALA A 34 -29.59 -8.20 34.24
C ALA A 34 -28.53 -8.98 33.43
N LEU A 35 -27.27 -8.64 33.66
CA LEU A 35 -26.12 -9.39 33.14
C LEU A 35 -26.30 -10.86 33.50
N GLY A 36 -26.46 -11.71 32.50
CA GLY A 36 -26.56 -13.16 32.69
C GLY A 36 -27.76 -13.82 32.02
N THR A 37 -28.75 -13.06 31.61
CA THR A 37 -29.85 -13.59 30.80
C THR A 37 -29.90 -12.86 29.47
N PHE A 38 -29.13 -13.34 28.52
CA PHE A 38 -29.31 -12.99 27.13
C PHE A 38 -30.59 -13.69 26.66
N VAL A 39 -31.72 -13.04 26.87
CA VAL A 39 -32.98 -13.51 26.30
C VAL A 39 -33.16 -12.78 24.99
N PRO A 40 -33.07 -13.45 23.85
CA PRO A 40 -33.44 -12.88 22.57
C PRO A 40 -34.96 -12.74 22.53
N THR A 41 -35.48 -11.66 23.07
CA THR A 41 -36.83 -11.24 22.74
C THR A 41 -36.76 -10.50 21.41
N GLY A 42 -37.53 -10.91 20.46
CA GLY A 42 -37.55 -10.65 19.01
C GLY A 42 -37.22 -9.27 18.42
N ASN A 43 -36.57 -8.38 19.16
CA ASN A 43 -36.13 -7.06 18.70
C ASN A 43 -34.76 -6.69 19.22
N SER A 44 -33.93 -7.63 19.50
CA SER A 44 -32.80 -7.30 20.30
C SER A 44 -31.52 -7.78 19.66
N ASN A 45 -30.64 -7.09 19.81
CA ASN A 45 -29.27 -7.16 20.30
C ASN A 45 -28.52 -8.49 20.09
N ASN A 46 -28.94 -9.34 19.14
CA ASN A 46 -28.13 -10.42 18.65
C ASN A 46 -27.23 -9.89 17.53
N PRO A 47 -25.97 -9.56 17.77
CA PRO A 47 -25.08 -9.04 16.74
C PRO A 47 -24.82 -10.04 15.60
N LEU A 48 -25.22 -11.30 15.80
CA LEU A 48 -25.11 -12.37 14.81
C LEU A 48 -26.44 -12.65 14.08
N GLY A 49 -27.53 -11.99 14.48
CA GLY A 49 -28.83 -12.11 13.82
C GLY A 49 -28.94 -11.20 12.59
N TYR A 50 -29.65 -11.69 11.58
CA TYR A 50 -29.94 -10.88 10.39
C TYR A 50 -30.73 -9.63 10.78
N ASN A 51 -30.24 -8.46 10.42
CA ASN A 51 -30.87 -7.15 10.66
C ASN A 51 -31.18 -6.85 12.14
N SER A 52 -30.37 -7.37 13.05
CA SER A 52 -30.58 -7.31 14.48
C SER A 52 -30.00 -6.08 15.17
N MET A 53 -29.14 -5.33 14.46
CA MET A 53 -28.51 -4.12 15.00
C MET A 53 -29.30 -2.88 14.57
N SER A 54 -29.67 -2.04 15.55
CA SER A 54 -30.27 -0.75 15.25
C SER A 54 -29.22 0.22 14.70
N GLN A 55 -29.68 1.26 13.97
CA GLN A 55 -28.76 2.30 13.49
C GLN A 55 -28.00 2.96 14.62
N ALA A 56 -28.63 3.23 15.73
CA ALA A 56 -27.98 3.81 16.92
C ALA A 56 -26.86 2.91 17.48
N MET A 57 -27.01 1.60 17.37
CA MET A 57 -25.94 0.66 17.76
C MET A 57 -24.80 0.68 16.76
N LEU A 58 -25.11 0.75 15.47
CA LEU A 58 -24.11 0.85 14.42
C LEU A 58 -23.33 2.16 14.55
N ASP A 59 -24.01 3.28 14.78
CA ASP A 59 -23.39 4.58 14.99
C ASP A 59 -22.50 4.63 16.25
N PHE A 60 -22.88 3.87 17.28
CA PHE A 60 -22.09 3.77 18.51
C PHE A 60 -20.82 2.93 18.37
N ILE A 61 -20.90 1.82 17.65
CA ILE A 61 -19.75 0.91 17.46
C ILE A 61 -18.91 1.27 16.22
N GLY A 62 -19.53 1.99 15.28
CA GLY A 62 -18.86 2.41 14.06
C GLY A 62 -17.80 3.46 14.36
N VAL A 63 -16.68 3.34 13.71
CA VAL A 63 -15.63 4.36 13.75
C VAL A 63 -15.08 4.52 12.33
N ASP A 64 -15.06 5.75 11.86
CA ASP A 64 -14.43 6.09 10.60
C ASP A 64 -12.94 6.26 10.83
N THR A 65 -12.15 5.60 10.01
CA THR A 65 -10.69 5.70 10.06
C THR A 65 -10.17 6.19 8.72
N THR A 66 -9.17 7.04 8.77
CA THR A 66 -8.58 7.61 7.58
C THR A 66 -7.08 7.35 7.56
N ASP A 67 -6.64 6.49 6.65
CA ASP A 67 -5.23 6.33 6.34
C ASP A 67 -4.87 7.26 5.19
N THR A 68 -3.71 7.88 5.28
CA THR A 68 -3.20 8.76 4.22
C THR A 68 -1.93 8.16 3.66
N ILE A 69 -1.92 7.89 2.35
CA ILE A 69 -0.74 7.40 1.65
C ILE A 69 -0.34 8.45 0.63
N THR A 70 0.87 8.96 0.76
CA THR A 70 1.49 9.88 -0.18
C THR A 70 2.66 9.16 -0.85
N TYR A 71 2.65 9.11 -2.16
CA TYR A 71 3.75 8.60 -2.96
C TYR A 71 4.21 9.68 -3.92
N GLU A 72 5.47 10.07 -3.79
CA GLU A 72 6.09 11.07 -4.64
C GLU A 72 7.21 10.44 -5.45
N ARG A 73 7.28 10.77 -6.72
CA ARG A 73 8.30 10.32 -7.63
C ARG A 73 8.78 11.47 -8.49
N SER A 74 10.07 11.73 -8.43
CA SER A 74 10.75 12.72 -9.25
C SER A 74 11.74 12.02 -10.16
N ILE A 75 11.69 12.32 -11.47
CA ILE A 75 12.58 11.75 -12.47
C ILE A 75 13.22 12.88 -13.25
N LEU A 76 14.54 12.84 -13.36
CA LEU A 76 15.30 13.67 -14.24
C LEU A 76 16.14 12.76 -15.14
N GLY A 77 15.94 12.84 -16.45
CA GLY A 77 16.65 12.00 -17.40
C GLY A 77 16.98 12.73 -18.68
N ALA A 78 18.01 12.26 -19.34
CA ALA A 78 18.37 12.67 -20.68
C ALA A 78 18.84 11.46 -21.47
N PHE A 79 18.49 11.42 -22.75
CA PHE A 79 18.94 10.36 -23.63
C PHE A 79 19.26 10.90 -25.01
N VAL A 80 20.11 10.18 -25.73
CA VAL A 80 20.41 10.39 -27.13
C VAL A 80 20.33 9.06 -27.86
N ALA A 81 19.74 9.05 -29.03
CA ALA A 81 19.69 7.88 -29.90
C ALA A 81 19.81 8.34 -31.36
N GLY A 82 20.38 7.51 -32.17
CA GLY A 82 20.53 7.80 -33.57
C GLY A 82 21.39 6.79 -34.30
N ASP A 83 21.63 7.09 -35.57
CA ASP A 83 22.51 6.35 -36.41
C ASP A 83 23.86 7.10 -36.55
N ALA A 84 24.95 6.37 -36.36
CA ALA A 84 26.29 6.87 -36.59
C ALA A 84 26.70 6.63 -38.05
N PHE A 85 27.93 6.32 -38.30
CA PHE A 85 28.48 6.07 -39.63
C PHE A 85 28.37 4.59 -40.02
N ASP A 86 28.35 4.34 -41.30
CA ASP A 86 28.48 3.01 -41.89
C ASP A 86 29.97 2.63 -42.04
N LEU A 87 30.39 1.55 -41.39
CA LEU A 87 31.80 1.13 -41.36
C LEU A 87 32.24 0.39 -42.65
N TRP A 88 31.31 -0.40 -43.25
CA TRP A 88 31.65 -1.32 -44.33
C TRP A 88 30.53 -1.56 -45.36
N GLY A 89 29.57 -0.66 -45.42
CA GLY A 89 28.47 -0.73 -46.40
C GLY A 89 27.36 -1.72 -46.04
N ALA A 90 27.31 -2.18 -44.79
CA ALA A 90 26.25 -3.04 -44.30
C ALA A 90 25.06 -2.27 -43.69
N GLY A 91 25.24 -0.97 -43.51
CA GLY A 91 24.30 -0.04 -42.89
C GLY A 91 24.93 0.72 -41.71
N PRO A 92 24.27 1.77 -41.23
CA PRO A 92 24.78 2.58 -40.12
C PRO A 92 24.75 1.83 -38.79
N ILE A 93 25.67 2.19 -37.91
CA ILE A 93 25.66 1.74 -36.51
C ILE A 93 24.58 2.50 -35.80
N GLY A 94 23.57 1.79 -35.29
CA GLY A 94 22.58 2.35 -34.39
C GLY A 94 23.14 2.44 -32.97
N PHE A 95 22.81 3.50 -32.25
CA PHE A 95 23.16 3.65 -30.86
C PHE A 95 22.05 4.35 -30.05
N ALA A 96 21.95 4.02 -28.77
CA ALA A 96 21.18 4.77 -27.77
C ALA A 96 21.99 4.84 -26.49
N ALA A 97 21.97 5.98 -25.82
CA ALA A 97 22.60 6.16 -24.52
C ALA A 97 21.79 7.15 -23.69
N GLY A 98 21.74 6.94 -22.39
CA GLY A 98 21.01 7.83 -21.53
C GLY A 98 21.46 7.76 -20.08
N VAL A 99 21.02 8.76 -19.34
CA VAL A 99 21.23 8.90 -17.91
C VAL A 99 19.91 9.27 -17.27
N GLU A 100 19.61 8.66 -16.13
CA GLU A 100 18.42 8.93 -15.33
C GLU A 100 18.79 9.05 -13.86
N TYR A 101 18.22 10.05 -13.21
CA TYR A 101 18.19 10.15 -11.76
C TYR A 101 16.73 10.13 -11.31
N ARG A 102 16.40 9.19 -10.44
CA ARG A 102 15.06 8.99 -9.92
C ARG A 102 15.06 9.00 -8.40
N GLN A 103 14.13 9.73 -7.83
CA GLN A 103 13.87 9.76 -6.40
C GLN A 103 12.44 9.31 -6.15
N GLU A 104 12.27 8.41 -5.20
CA GLU A 104 10.96 7.91 -4.79
C GLU A 104 10.81 8.05 -3.26
N GLU A 105 9.66 8.56 -2.84
CA GLU A 105 9.31 8.73 -1.45
C GLU A 105 7.91 8.19 -1.19
N LEU A 106 7.77 7.37 -0.17
CA LEU A 106 6.52 6.84 0.34
C LEU A 106 6.33 7.33 1.77
N ASN A 107 5.17 7.90 2.04
CA ASN A 107 4.73 8.26 3.38
C ASN A 107 3.32 7.71 3.59
N SER A 108 3.21 6.68 4.40
CA SER A 108 1.95 6.05 4.79
C SER A 108 1.67 6.37 6.25
N ARG A 109 0.66 7.19 6.48
CA ARG A 109 0.17 7.56 7.81
C ARG A 109 -1.07 6.77 8.13
N VAL A 110 -1.01 6.01 9.19
CA VAL A 110 -2.11 5.21 9.69
C VAL A 110 -2.94 6.04 10.68
N ASP A 111 -4.24 5.86 10.64
CA ASP A 111 -5.17 6.45 11.60
C ASP A 111 -4.78 6.14 13.05
N ALA A 112 -5.00 7.09 13.95
CA ALA A 112 -4.62 6.95 15.35
C ALA A 112 -5.32 5.78 16.04
N ALA A 113 -6.58 5.50 15.70
CA ALA A 113 -7.32 4.38 16.27
C ALA A 113 -6.76 3.02 15.79
N LYS A 114 -6.32 2.94 14.54
CA LYS A 114 -5.63 1.74 14.02
C LYS A 114 -4.24 1.59 14.63
N ALA A 115 -3.50 2.68 14.78
CA ALA A 115 -2.19 2.67 15.39
C ALA A 115 -2.24 2.23 16.87
N ALA A 116 -3.29 2.62 17.60
CA ALA A 116 -3.54 2.19 18.96
C ALA A 116 -4.04 0.73 19.08
N GLY A 117 -4.47 0.11 17.98
CA GLY A 117 -5.10 -1.21 17.99
C GLY A 117 -6.52 -1.22 18.55
N ASP A 118 -7.20 -0.07 18.55
CA ASP A 118 -8.55 0.07 19.10
C ASP A 118 -9.66 -0.40 18.15
N ILE A 119 -9.29 -0.84 16.96
CA ILE A 119 -10.23 -1.33 15.94
C ILE A 119 -10.40 -2.83 16.06
N PHE A 120 -11.63 -3.27 16.28
CA PHE A 120 -11.94 -4.69 16.34
C PHE A 120 -11.71 -5.36 14.97
N GLY A 121 -10.99 -6.47 14.96
CA GLY A 121 -10.66 -7.24 13.75
C GLY A 121 -9.38 -6.79 13.01
N PHE A 122 -8.72 -5.74 13.51
CA PHE A 122 -7.43 -5.28 12.98
C PHE A 122 -6.37 -5.30 14.08
N ASN A 123 -5.17 -5.71 13.72
CA ASN A 123 -4.00 -5.52 14.58
C ASN A 123 -3.57 -4.06 14.56
N ALA A 124 -2.86 -3.64 15.59
CA ALA A 124 -2.18 -2.35 15.59
C ALA A 124 -1.27 -2.24 14.37
N GLN A 125 -1.34 -1.10 13.70
CA GLN A 125 -0.57 -0.82 12.49
C GLN A 125 0.37 0.37 12.74
N GLU A 126 1.55 0.31 12.17
CA GLU A 126 2.51 1.41 12.24
C GLU A 126 2.52 2.23 10.96
N SER A 127 2.75 3.53 11.09
CA SER A 127 3.01 4.40 9.96
C SER A 127 4.38 4.07 9.37
N ILE A 128 4.46 4.02 8.04
CA ILE A 128 5.66 3.65 7.31
C ILE A 128 6.08 4.84 6.45
N GLN A 129 7.37 5.16 6.49
CA GLN A 129 7.96 6.13 5.60
C GLN A 129 9.29 5.58 5.05
N GLY A 130 9.54 5.89 3.81
CA GLY A 130 10.76 5.47 3.14
C GLY A 130 11.06 6.34 1.94
N ARG A 131 12.35 6.49 1.66
CA ARG A 131 12.85 7.21 0.50
C ARG A 131 14.05 6.49 -0.05
N PHE A 132 14.16 6.46 -1.37
CA PHE A 132 15.37 6.04 -2.03
C PHE A 132 15.61 6.82 -3.32
N ASP A 133 16.85 6.86 -3.71
CA ASP A 133 17.33 7.48 -4.93
C ASP A 133 18.00 6.42 -5.79
N VAL A 134 17.89 6.58 -7.10
CA VAL A 134 18.53 5.73 -8.10
C VAL A 134 19.20 6.60 -9.14
N PHE A 135 20.46 6.33 -9.40
CA PHE A 135 21.17 6.87 -10.54
C PHE A 135 21.41 5.75 -11.56
N GLU A 136 21.01 5.98 -12.80
CA GLU A 136 21.16 5.01 -13.88
C GLU A 136 21.90 5.61 -15.06
N LEU A 137 22.79 4.81 -15.62
CA LEU A 137 23.48 5.09 -16.89
C LEU A 137 23.29 3.87 -17.78
N TYR A 138 22.87 4.07 -19.00
CA TYR A 138 22.68 2.98 -19.95
C TYR A 138 23.16 3.35 -21.35
N GLY A 139 23.54 2.32 -22.09
CA GLY A 139 23.90 2.43 -23.48
C GLY A 139 23.65 1.15 -24.25
N GLU A 140 23.21 1.28 -25.47
CA GLU A 140 22.89 0.19 -26.39
C GLU A 140 23.49 0.52 -27.75
N PHE A 141 23.88 -0.49 -28.49
CA PHE A 141 24.35 -0.33 -29.86
C PHE A 141 24.00 -1.54 -30.72
N THR A 142 23.78 -1.26 -31.99
CA THR A 142 23.54 -2.27 -33.04
C THR A 142 24.52 -2.04 -34.17
N VAL A 143 25.30 -3.04 -34.48
CA VAL A 143 26.31 -2.97 -35.54
C VAL A 143 25.97 -3.96 -36.65
N PRO A 144 25.45 -3.50 -37.79
CA PRO A 144 25.26 -4.36 -38.96
C PRO A 144 26.61 -4.77 -39.54
N ILE A 145 26.85 -6.08 -39.67
CA ILE A 145 28.12 -6.63 -40.19
C ILE A 145 27.99 -7.03 -41.65
N ILE A 146 26.85 -7.66 -42.00
CA ILE A 146 26.58 -8.11 -43.38
C ILE A 146 25.15 -7.71 -43.72
N SER A 147 24.98 -7.17 -44.92
CA SER A 147 23.68 -6.86 -45.51
C SER A 147 23.65 -7.24 -46.98
N ASN A 148 22.58 -7.93 -47.41
CA ASN A 148 22.28 -8.29 -48.79
C ASN A 148 23.42 -9.00 -49.58
N GLN A 149 24.20 -9.87 -48.90
CA GLN A 149 25.20 -10.69 -49.54
C GLN A 149 24.63 -12.03 -50.03
N PRO A 150 25.20 -12.66 -51.06
CA PRO A 150 24.68 -13.92 -51.62
C PRO A 150 24.59 -15.08 -50.61
N PHE A 151 25.42 -15.04 -49.58
CA PHE A 151 25.53 -16.09 -48.56
C PHE A 151 24.85 -15.73 -47.24
N ALA A 152 24.52 -14.45 -47.02
CA ALA A 152 23.83 -14.00 -45.80
C ALA A 152 23.01 -12.74 -46.07
N HIS A 153 21.73 -12.80 -45.80
CA HIS A 153 20.85 -11.66 -46.01
C HIS A 153 21.11 -10.54 -45.00
N TYR A 154 21.34 -10.92 -43.76
CA TYR A 154 21.68 -9.99 -42.69
C TYR A 154 22.46 -10.71 -41.58
N LEU A 155 23.47 -10.04 -41.07
CA LEU A 155 24.18 -10.39 -39.85
C LEU A 155 24.51 -9.09 -39.13
N GLY A 156 24.09 -9.00 -37.86
CA GLY A 156 24.37 -7.86 -36.99
C GLY A 156 24.80 -8.32 -35.60
N PHE A 157 25.46 -7.43 -34.92
CA PHE A 157 25.79 -7.58 -33.50
C PHE A 157 25.08 -6.49 -32.71
N GLU A 158 24.43 -6.90 -31.61
CA GLU A 158 23.73 -6.00 -30.69
C GLU A 158 24.31 -6.18 -29.30
N GLY A 159 24.42 -5.09 -28.56
CA GLY A 159 24.88 -5.12 -27.19
C GLY A 159 24.37 -3.91 -26.42
N GLY A 160 24.21 -4.12 -25.11
CA GLY A 160 23.78 -3.06 -24.21
C GLY A 160 24.38 -3.25 -22.83
N TYR A 161 24.45 -2.15 -22.12
CA TYR A 161 24.91 -2.12 -20.75
C TYR A 161 24.09 -1.09 -19.95
N ARG A 162 23.70 -1.48 -18.74
CA ARG A 162 23.05 -0.58 -17.78
C ARG A 162 23.75 -0.69 -16.44
N PHE A 163 24.14 0.45 -15.93
CA PHE A 163 24.63 0.64 -14.58
C PHE A 163 23.56 1.34 -13.76
N SER A 164 23.25 0.81 -12.56
CA SER A 164 22.29 1.41 -11.63
C SER A 164 22.91 1.46 -10.24
N ASP A 165 22.84 2.61 -9.59
CA ASP A 165 23.32 2.84 -8.22
C ASP A 165 22.14 3.27 -7.34
N TYR A 166 21.79 2.42 -6.38
CA TYR A 166 20.67 2.61 -5.47
C TYR A 166 21.17 3.11 -4.12
N SER A 167 20.54 4.14 -3.56
CA SER A 167 20.83 4.63 -2.20
C SER A 167 20.43 3.66 -1.08
N THR A 168 19.78 2.55 -1.43
CA THR A 168 19.38 1.48 -0.50
C THR A 168 20.43 0.39 -0.40
N GLY A 169 20.18 -0.62 0.44
CA GLY A 169 21.05 -1.79 0.56
C GLY A 169 21.21 -2.65 -0.71
N ALA A 170 20.45 -2.36 -1.78
CA ALA A 170 20.65 -2.98 -3.07
C ALA A 170 21.99 -2.52 -3.71
N GLY A 171 22.43 -1.28 -3.43
CA GLY A 171 23.69 -0.73 -3.89
C GLY A 171 23.77 -0.69 -5.41
N ARG A 172 24.91 -1.14 -5.95
CA ARG A 172 25.21 -1.12 -7.39
C ARG A 172 24.78 -2.39 -8.08
N THR A 173 24.18 -2.24 -9.23
CA THR A 173 23.79 -3.36 -10.11
C THR A 173 24.18 -3.05 -11.55
N ASP A 174 24.63 -4.07 -12.25
CA ASP A 174 25.02 -4.03 -13.66
C ASP A 174 24.17 -5.03 -14.44
N THR A 175 23.74 -4.63 -15.62
CA THR A 175 22.98 -5.47 -16.57
C THR A 175 23.59 -5.36 -17.96
N TYR A 176 23.76 -6.50 -18.62
CA TYR A 176 24.32 -6.60 -19.97
C TYR A 176 23.65 -7.71 -20.76
#